data_3b82e070df06f3ccf4d8e8fd1bdb40a4
#
_entry.id   3b82e070df06f3ccf4d8e8fd1bdb40a4
#
_cell.length_a   1.000
_cell.length_b   1.000
_cell.length_c   1.000
_cell.angle_alpha   90.00
_cell.angle_beta   90.00
_cell.angle_gamma   90.00
#
_symmetry.space_group_name_H-M   'P 1'
#
loop_
_entity.id
_entity.type
_entity.pdbx_description
1 polymer ?
#
loop_
_entity_poly.entity_id
_entity_poly.type
_entity_poly.pdbx_seq_one_letter_code
_entity_poly.pdbx_strand_id
1 'polypeptide(L)'
;MMKAYFYSFVKNNKTKLSLLVLSIAVYFALALSAITLHKSIPEIAAMPFKGIGVQSVVQKNGKIPEKMIGAIFPHSNAPISAEEADKLSRLEFVEGYDKGLYLWHFDKSYFKAALGIEAGPGIFAEILKKNILQGEFDIANENIVIMDDFARKHGISLSDEIPISGVRHKVKGILKTNMTGNIIPADIYMNLTSAVEIAGNSEEMKKVYQFPDGNFSNVILLRTDPLWKGSKEKEIKTIGKDFIVFSEKTFTGEIAKQLSLISGAGRTIFAVMGIVLVTAFCLMVISGVKSREKEIALLRMLGWRIKDIKRHFISESFMLLSLSMATGNILAFAALKILSLRTVSMELPWDISAKPHFLPEENSIERVVQSTIPVHYDYMTFALLSIAFLLLFLAINYALFYKLKNIKPFEYGR
;
A
#
# COMPACT_ATOMS: atom_id res chain seq x y z
N MET A 1 6.98 -54.62 2.94
CA MET A 1 7.92 -54.40 4.04
C MET A 1 8.25 -52.93 4.24
N MET A 2 8.74 -52.18 3.24
CA MET A 2 9.07 -50.74 3.34
C MET A 2 7.91 -49.85 3.84
N LYS A 3 6.68 -50.05 3.33
CA LYS A 3 5.51 -49.23 3.76
C LYS A 3 5.15 -49.46 5.23
N ALA A 4 5.23 -50.72 5.73
CA ALA A 4 4.94 -51.03 7.13
C ALA A 4 5.98 -50.45 8.09
N TYR A 5 7.26 -50.47 7.69
CA TYR A 5 8.34 -49.83 8.45
C TYR A 5 8.16 -48.30 8.55
N PHE A 6 7.86 -47.64 7.44
CA PHE A 6 7.58 -46.22 7.41
C PHE A 6 6.40 -45.83 8.32
N TYR A 7 5.31 -46.57 8.25
CA TYR A 7 4.14 -46.35 9.11
C TYR A 7 4.49 -46.47 10.60
N SER A 8 5.25 -47.50 10.98
CA SER A 8 5.72 -47.69 12.36
C SER A 8 6.61 -46.54 12.82
N PHE A 9 7.53 -46.08 11.96
CA PHE A 9 8.40 -44.95 12.27
C PHE A 9 7.63 -43.63 12.49
N VAL A 10 6.69 -43.29 11.60
CA VAL A 10 5.82 -42.14 11.75
C VAL A 10 4.99 -42.23 13.01
N LYS A 11 4.45 -43.40 13.31
CA LYS A 11 3.65 -43.63 14.52
C LYS A 11 4.45 -43.39 15.81
N ASN A 12 5.70 -43.84 15.87
CA ASN A 12 6.54 -43.71 17.06
C ASN A 12 7.21 -42.35 17.23
N ASN A 13 7.31 -41.55 16.17
CA ASN A 13 7.97 -40.23 16.18
C ASN A 13 7.02 -39.07 15.83
N LYS A 14 5.71 -39.24 15.99
CA LYS A 14 4.68 -38.26 15.58
C LYS A 14 4.99 -36.84 16.04
N THR A 15 5.31 -36.63 17.31
CA THR A 15 5.55 -35.31 17.88
C THR A 15 6.78 -34.64 17.26
N LYS A 16 7.88 -35.37 17.09
CA LYS A 16 9.11 -34.81 16.49
C LYS A 16 8.89 -34.44 15.01
N LEU A 17 8.19 -35.30 14.28
CA LEU A 17 7.92 -35.10 12.86
C LEU A 17 6.91 -33.97 12.65
N SER A 18 5.86 -33.89 13.48
CA SER A 18 4.89 -32.80 13.39
C SER A 18 5.51 -31.43 13.70
N LEU A 19 6.38 -31.34 14.71
CA LEU A 19 7.11 -30.11 15.02
C LEU A 19 8.02 -29.68 13.85
N LEU A 20 8.70 -30.62 13.21
CA LEU A 20 9.53 -30.32 12.05
C LEU A 20 8.68 -29.83 10.87
N VAL A 21 7.62 -30.56 10.52
CA VAL A 21 6.72 -30.18 9.44
C VAL A 21 6.17 -28.79 9.69
N LEU A 22 5.74 -28.51 10.92
CA LEU A 22 5.21 -27.20 11.30
C LEU A 22 6.27 -26.09 11.20
N SER A 23 7.49 -26.33 11.69
CA SER A 23 8.58 -25.33 11.63
C SER A 23 8.92 -24.95 10.20
N ILE A 24 9.08 -25.94 9.32
CA ILE A 24 9.34 -25.70 7.90
C ILE A 24 8.14 -25.00 7.24
N ALA A 25 6.92 -25.43 7.55
CA ALA A 25 5.69 -24.84 7.00
C ALA A 25 5.54 -23.37 7.39
N VAL A 26 5.76 -23.02 8.65
CA VAL A 26 5.69 -21.63 9.14
C VAL A 26 6.74 -20.76 8.46
N TYR A 27 7.99 -21.25 8.39
CA TYR A 27 9.05 -20.49 7.70
C TYR A 27 8.71 -20.24 6.22
N PHE A 28 8.24 -21.30 5.55
CA PHE A 28 7.86 -21.22 4.15
C PHE A 28 6.68 -20.27 3.94
N ALA A 29 5.68 -20.31 4.82
CA ALA A 29 4.54 -19.40 4.81
C ALA A 29 4.96 -17.94 5.00
N LEU A 30 5.86 -17.67 5.95
CA LEU A 30 6.39 -16.31 6.17
C LEU A 30 7.16 -15.79 4.96
N ALA A 31 8.01 -16.62 4.35
CA ALA A 31 8.77 -16.24 3.16
C ALA A 31 7.84 -15.89 1.98
N LEU A 32 6.84 -16.73 1.72
CA LEU A 32 5.85 -16.49 0.67
C LEU A 32 5.03 -15.22 0.93
N SER A 33 4.57 -15.04 2.17
CA SER A 33 3.78 -13.86 2.56
C SER A 33 4.61 -12.57 2.38
N ALA A 34 5.86 -12.58 2.81
CA ALA A 34 6.75 -11.41 2.66
C ALA A 34 7.01 -11.04 1.20
N ILE A 35 7.25 -12.03 0.33
CA ILE A 35 7.46 -11.79 -1.11
C ILE A 35 6.19 -11.25 -1.75
N THR A 36 5.04 -11.81 -1.41
CA THR A 36 3.74 -11.38 -1.96
C THR A 36 3.43 -9.94 -1.53
N LEU A 37 3.62 -9.62 -0.25
CA LEU A 37 3.44 -8.25 0.26
C LEU A 37 4.38 -7.26 -0.40
N HIS A 38 5.66 -7.62 -0.55
CA HIS A 38 6.63 -6.76 -1.23
C HIS A 38 6.19 -6.42 -2.67
N LYS A 39 5.62 -7.37 -3.40
CA LYS A 39 5.06 -7.15 -4.74
C LYS A 39 3.79 -6.29 -4.75
N SER A 40 3.02 -6.30 -3.65
CA SER A 40 1.79 -5.50 -3.52
C SER A 40 2.04 -4.03 -3.17
N ILE A 41 3.24 -3.67 -2.67
CA ILE A 41 3.59 -2.31 -2.26
C ILE A 41 3.36 -1.24 -3.35
N PRO A 42 3.82 -1.42 -4.61
CA PRO A 42 3.57 -0.43 -5.65
C PRO A 42 2.08 -0.20 -5.90
N GLU A 43 1.27 -1.24 -5.79
CA GLU A 43 -0.19 -1.12 -5.96
C GLU A 43 -0.85 -0.37 -4.81
N ILE A 44 -0.41 -0.62 -3.58
CA ILE A 44 -0.88 0.13 -2.40
C ILE A 44 -0.57 1.62 -2.60
N ALA A 45 0.65 1.95 -3.02
CA ALA A 45 1.06 3.33 -3.28
C ALA A 45 0.29 4.00 -4.43
N ALA A 46 -0.16 3.22 -5.41
CA ALA A 46 -0.94 3.72 -6.55
C ALA A 46 -2.43 3.93 -6.25
N MET A 47 -2.94 3.42 -5.12
CA MET A 47 -4.37 3.46 -4.79
C MET A 47 -4.98 4.85 -4.77
N PRO A 48 -4.34 5.88 -4.17
CA PRO A 48 -4.89 7.24 -4.17
C PRO A 48 -5.17 7.75 -5.59
N PHE A 49 -4.39 7.31 -6.57
CA PHE A 49 -4.52 7.75 -7.97
C PHE A 49 -5.49 6.89 -8.79
N LYS A 50 -5.52 5.57 -8.55
CA LYS A 50 -6.34 4.61 -9.34
C LYS A 50 -7.85 4.83 -9.20
N GLY A 51 -8.30 5.22 -8.01
CA GLY A 51 -9.73 5.39 -7.73
C GLY A 51 -10.41 6.51 -8.53
N ILE A 52 -9.63 7.40 -9.14
CA ILE A 52 -10.10 8.65 -9.74
C ILE A 52 -9.73 8.77 -11.22
N GLY A 53 -8.86 7.89 -11.71
CA GLY A 53 -8.36 8.02 -13.09
C GLY A 53 -7.50 9.27 -13.31
N VAL A 54 -6.85 9.77 -12.23
CA VAL A 54 -5.91 10.87 -12.27
C VAL A 54 -4.52 10.31 -12.02
N GLN A 55 -3.54 10.74 -12.80
CA GLN A 55 -2.16 10.27 -12.66
C GLN A 55 -1.24 11.29 -12.01
N SER A 56 -1.66 12.55 -11.95
CA SER A 56 -0.84 13.59 -11.32
C SER A 56 -1.69 14.68 -10.69
N VAL A 57 -1.23 15.16 -9.54
CA VAL A 57 -1.72 16.37 -8.88
C VAL A 57 -0.60 17.39 -8.93
N VAL A 58 -0.89 18.60 -9.43
CA VAL A 58 0.08 19.68 -9.58
C VAL A 58 -0.29 20.80 -8.61
N GLN A 59 0.69 21.24 -7.85
CA GLN A 59 0.60 22.35 -6.93
C GLN A 59 1.79 23.30 -7.17
N LYS A 60 1.77 24.48 -6.61
CA LYS A 60 2.88 25.42 -6.72
C LYS A 60 3.48 25.68 -5.35
N ASN A 61 4.81 25.67 -5.27
CA ASN A 61 5.51 25.92 -4.01
C ASN A 61 5.34 27.39 -3.59
N GLY A 62 4.74 27.61 -2.44
CA GLY A 62 4.50 28.92 -1.87
C GLY A 62 5.58 29.34 -0.89
N LYS A 63 5.65 30.61 -0.62
CA LYS A 63 6.50 31.17 0.44
C LYS A 63 5.65 31.40 1.69
N ILE A 64 6.10 30.88 2.83
CA ILE A 64 5.48 31.21 4.12
C ILE A 64 5.72 32.68 4.43
N PRO A 65 4.67 33.49 4.70
CA PRO A 65 4.85 34.87 5.07
C PRO A 65 5.72 35.01 6.33
N GLU A 66 6.71 35.91 6.32
CA GLU A 66 7.67 36.10 7.43
C GLU A 66 7.00 36.37 8.79
N LYS A 67 5.82 37.01 8.80
CA LYS A 67 5.06 37.32 10.02
C LYS A 67 4.29 36.12 10.59
N MET A 68 4.31 34.98 9.90
CA MET A 68 3.60 33.75 10.29
C MET A 68 4.57 32.61 10.67
N ILE A 69 5.76 32.97 11.14
CA ILE A 69 6.77 32.02 11.61
C ILE A 69 6.16 31.16 12.72
N GLY A 70 6.15 29.86 12.52
CA GLY A 70 5.58 28.88 13.45
C GLY A 70 4.17 28.38 13.10
N ALA A 71 3.48 28.99 12.13
CA ALA A 71 2.24 28.44 11.57
C ALA A 71 2.59 27.43 10.47
N ILE A 72 2.03 26.24 10.53
CA ILE A 72 2.14 25.26 9.43
C ILE A 72 1.07 25.63 8.40
N PHE A 73 1.51 26.25 7.32
CA PHE A 73 0.69 26.46 6.13
C PHE A 73 1.10 25.42 5.07
N PRO A 74 0.17 24.99 4.21
CA PRO A 74 0.56 24.20 3.05
C PRO A 74 1.53 25.01 2.20
N HIS A 75 2.64 24.36 1.78
CA HIS A 75 3.61 24.99 0.87
C HIS A 75 2.99 25.35 -0.49
N SER A 76 1.88 24.69 -0.83
CA SER A 76 1.05 24.91 -2.00
C SER A 76 0.04 26.06 -1.85
N ASN A 77 0.26 26.99 -0.93
CA ASN A 77 -0.55 28.21 -0.84
C ASN A 77 -0.36 29.17 -2.05
N ALA A 78 0.69 28.95 -2.85
CA ALA A 78 0.96 29.79 -4.01
C ALA A 78 -0.10 29.59 -5.11
N PRO A 79 -0.59 30.70 -5.69
CA PRO A 79 -1.56 30.63 -6.76
C PRO A 79 -0.94 30.13 -8.06
N ILE A 80 -1.72 29.34 -8.80
CA ILE A 80 -1.47 28.99 -10.20
C ILE A 80 -2.39 29.89 -11.03
N SER A 81 -1.81 30.72 -11.88
CA SER A 81 -2.59 31.62 -12.73
C SER A 81 -3.37 30.84 -13.80
N ALA A 82 -4.41 31.47 -14.35
CA ALA A 82 -5.17 30.88 -15.45
C ALA A 82 -4.26 30.55 -16.66
N GLU A 83 -3.29 31.43 -16.96
CA GLU A 83 -2.33 31.23 -18.05
C GLU A 83 -1.44 29.98 -17.82
N GLU A 84 -0.94 29.80 -16.58
CA GLU A 84 -0.16 28.61 -16.22
C GLU A 84 -1.01 27.34 -16.29
N ALA A 85 -2.25 27.37 -15.82
CA ALA A 85 -3.18 26.25 -15.91
C ALA A 85 -3.48 25.88 -17.36
N ASP A 86 -3.70 26.86 -18.23
CA ASP A 86 -3.93 26.66 -19.67
C ASP A 86 -2.69 26.06 -20.35
N LYS A 87 -1.48 26.48 -19.98
CA LYS A 87 -0.24 25.88 -20.50
C LYS A 87 -0.12 24.42 -20.06
N LEU A 88 -0.47 24.10 -18.84
CA LEU A 88 -0.49 22.71 -18.34
C LEU A 88 -1.48 21.84 -19.10
N SER A 89 -2.67 22.37 -19.41
CA SER A 89 -3.71 21.62 -20.14
C SER A 89 -3.33 21.30 -21.59
N ARG A 90 -2.42 22.08 -22.19
CA ARG A 90 -1.98 21.92 -23.59
C ARG A 90 -0.76 21.01 -23.76
N LEU A 91 -0.23 20.44 -22.68
CA LEU A 91 0.86 19.48 -22.79
C LEU A 91 0.38 18.21 -23.52
N GLU A 92 1.19 17.72 -24.45
CA GLU A 92 0.82 16.59 -25.34
C GLU A 92 0.36 15.34 -24.61
N PHE A 93 0.85 15.10 -23.42
CA PHE A 93 0.49 13.94 -22.62
C PHE A 93 -0.74 14.15 -21.72
N VAL A 94 -1.36 15.33 -21.75
CA VAL A 94 -2.54 15.63 -20.94
C VAL A 94 -3.81 15.33 -21.73
N GLU A 95 -4.55 14.33 -21.28
CA GLU A 95 -5.83 13.93 -21.87
C GLU A 95 -7.03 14.63 -21.23
N GLY A 96 -6.86 15.10 -20.01
CA GLY A 96 -7.86 15.85 -19.27
C GLY A 96 -7.25 16.57 -18.08
N TYR A 97 -7.82 17.70 -17.74
CA TYR A 97 -7.41 18.45 -16.57
C TYR A 97 -8.62 19.04 -15.85
N ASP A 98 -8.43 19.33 -14.58
CA ASP A 98 -9.40 20.05 -13.76
C ASP A 98 -8.64 20.91 -12.75
N LYS A 99 -9.18 22.08 -12.42
CA LYS A 99 -8.55 23.01 -11.51
C LYS A 99 -9.42 23.26 -10.29
N GLY A 100 -8.76 23.43 -9.15
CA GLY A 100 -9.42 23.70 -7.88
C GLY A 100 -8.71 24.76 -7.08
N LEU A 101 -9.49 25.44 -6.25
CA LEU A 101 -8.99 26.37 -5.25
C LEU A 101 -9.34 25.82 -3.86
N TYR A 102 -8.33 25.32 -3.17
CA TYR A 102 -8.47 24.82 -1.82
C TYR A 102 -8.18 25.93 -0.81
N LEU A 103 -9.13 26.17 0.09
CA LEU A 103 -9.09 27.23 1.08
C LEU A 103 -9.25 26.68 2.51
N TRP A 104 -8.40 27.12 3.41
CA TRP A 104 -8.65 27.02 4.84
C TRP A 104 -9.41 28.27 5.29
N HIS A 105 -10.64 28.08 5.69
CA HIS A 105 -11.48 29.19 6.16
C HIS A 105 -11.66 29.11 7.68
N PHE A 106 -11.24 30.17 8.34
CA PHE A 106 -11.43 30.35 9.77
C PHE A 106 -12.60 31.30 10.00
N ASP A 107 -13.64 30.78 10.63
CA ASP A 107 -14.74 31.58 11.13
C ASP A 107 -14.65 31.67 12.65
N LYS A 108 -15.31 32.65 13.26
CA LYS A 108 -15.32 32.84 14.73
C LYS A 108 -15.71 31.59 15.51
N SER A 109 -16.41 30.65 14.89
CA SER A 109 -16.95 29.47 15.52
C SER A 109 -16.20 28.19 15.20
N TYR A 110 -15.62 28.03 14.01
CA TYR A 110 -14.96 26.79 13.60
C TYR A 110 -14.14 26.92 12.31
N PHE A 111 -13.19 26.04 12.17
CA PHE A 111 -12.41 25.85 10.96
C PHE A 111 -13.18 25.02 9.94
N LYS A 112 -13.09 25.37 8.68
CA LYS A 112 -13.62 24.60 7.56
C LYS A 112 -12.66 24.65 6.39
N ALA A 113 -12.52 23.53 5.69
CA ALA A 113 -11.82 23.47 4.42
C ALA A 113 -12.85 23.56 3.29
N ALA A 114 -12.64 24.47 2.38
CA ALA A 114 -13.48 24.63 1.20
C ALA A 114 -12.68 24.35 -0.07
N LEU A 115 -13.29 23.67 -1.03
CA LEU A 115 -12.72 23.42 -2.35
C LEU A 115 -13.63 24.04 -3.42
N GLY A 116 -13.15 25.09 -4.06
CA GLY A 116 -13.75 25.66 -5.26
C GLY A 116 -13.35 24.83 -6.48
N ILE A 117 -14.32 24.39 -7.28
CA ILE A 117 -14.12 23.64 -8.52
C ILE A 117 -14.96 24.23 -9.65
N GLU A 118 -14.61 23.92 -10.89
CA GLU A 118 -15.42 24.35 -12.03
C GLU A 118 -16.80 23.67 -12.01
N ALA A 119 -17.86 24.44 -12.26
CA ALA A 119 -19.24 23.92 -12.24
C ALA A 119 -19.57 22.98 -13.40
N GLY A 120 -18.69 22.89 -14.39
CA GLY A 120 -18.87 22.08 -15.60
C GLY A 120 -18.58 20.58 -15.40
N PRO A 121 -18.59 19.83 -16.49
CA PRO A 121 -18.09 18.46 -16.49
C PRO A 121 -16.58 18.47 -16.28
N GLY A 122 -16.11 17.78 -15.25
CA GLY A 122 -14.70 17.71 -14.89
C GLY A 122 -14.40 16.51 -14.00
N ILE A 123 -13.14 16.29 -13.70
CA ILE A 123 -12.66 15.16 -12.91
C ILE A 123 -13.25 15.21 -11.49
N PHE A 124 -13.20 16.38 -10.86
CA PHE A 124 -13.82 16.58 -9.55
C PHE A 124 -15.33 16.30 -9.58
N ALA A 125 -16.02 16.88 -10.56
CA ALA A 125 -17.46 16.70 -10.67
C ALA A 125 -17.88 15.23 -10.88
N GLU A 126 -17.12 14.47 -11.68
CA GLU A 126 -17.35 13.04 -11.88
C GLU A 126 -17.24 12.24 -10.57
N ILE A 127 -16.26 12.57 -9.74
CA ILE A 127 -16.03 11.89 -8.46
C ILE A 127 -17.13 12.25 -7.46
N LEU A 128 -17.42 13.54 -7.33
CA LEU A 128 -18.35 14.04 -6.33
C LEU A 128 -19.80 13.58 -6.63
N LYS A 129 -20.23 13.62 -7.89
CA LYS A 129 -21.54 13.11 -8.31
C LYS A 129 -21.78 11.66 -7.95
N LYS A 130 -20.77 10.79 -8.06
CA LYS A 130 -20.87 9.38 -7.71
C LYS A 130 -21.00 9.14 -6.20
N ASN A 131 -20.64 10.12 -5.38
CA ASN A 131 -20.57 10.00 -3.93
C ASN A 131 -21.68 10.82 -3.21
N ILE A 132 -22.67 11.32 -3.91
CA ILE A 132 -23.83 11.99 -3.30
C ILE A 132 -24.59 10.99 -2.42
N LEU A 133 -24.83 11.37 -1.18
CA LEU A 133 -25.62 10.63 -0.20
C LEU A 133 -27.07 11.13 -0.19
N GLN A 134 -27.25 12.47 -0.22
CA GLN A 134 -28.56 13.13 -0.20
C GLN A 134 -28.53 14.35 -1.12
N GLY A 135 -29.66 14.68 -1.73
CA GLY A 135 -29.78 15.81 -2.63
C GLY A 135 -29.17 15.59 -4.00
N GLU A 136 -28.64 16.62 -4.60
CA GLU A 136 -28.02 16.61 -5.93
C GLU A 136 -26.67 17.34 -5.92
N PHE A 137 -25.82 17.01 -6.90
CA PHE A 137 -24.57 17.74 -7.11
C PHE A 137 -24.86 18.99 -7.93
N ASP A 138 -25.11 20.07 -7.23
CA ASP A 138 -25.27 21.40 -7.81
C ASP A 138 -24.43 22.40 -7.01
N ILE A 139 -23.44 22.99 -7.68
CA ILE A 139 -22.54 24.01 -7.14
C ILE A 139 -22.63 25.30 -7.97
N ALA A 140 -23.67 25.45 -8.77
CA ALA A 140 -23.86 26.67 -9.56
C ALA A 140 -24.23 27.85 -8.64
N ASN A 141 -23.74 29.02 -8.98
CA ASN A 141 -23.95 30.24 -8.20
C ASN A 141 -23.50 30.08 -6.73
N GLU A 142 -24.39 30.32 -5.79
CA GLU A 142 -24.17 30.22 -4.34
C GLU A 142 -24.54 28.85 -3.76
N ASN A 143 -24.78 27.84 -4.61
CA ASN A 143 -25.05 26.50 -4.15
C ASN A 143 -23.75 25.78 -3.71
N ILE A 144 -23.87 24.99 -2.67
CA ILE A 144 -22.75 24.18 -2.14
C ILE A 144 -23.16 22.75 -1.88
N VAL A 145 -22.15 21.90 -1.89
CA VAL A 145 -22.27 20.49 -1.48
C VAL A 145 -21.31 20.28 -0.32
N ILE A 146 -21.76 19.60 0.74
CA ILE A 146 -21.01 19.43 1.98
C ILE A 146 -20.78 17.95 2.31
N MET A 147 -19.75 17.68 3.12
CA MET A 147 -19.50 16.34 3.63
C MET A 147 -20.50 15.98 4.74
N ASP A 148 -20.89 14.71 4.80
CA ASP A 148 -21.82 14.17 5.80
C ASP A 148 -21.30 14.34 7.25
N ASP A 149 -20.00 14.18 7.48
CA ASP A 149 -19.41 14.42 8.81
C ASP A 149 -19.54 15.88 9.22
N PHE A 150 -19.27 16.79 8.29
CA PHE A 150 -19.43 18.21 8.53
C PHE A 150 -20.89 18.56 8.79
N ALA A 151 -21.81 18.00 7.99
CA ALA A 151 -23.25 18.19 8.17
C ALA A 151 -23.71 17.73 9.56
N ARG A 152 -23.35 16.50 9.95
CA ARG A 152 -23.72 15.93 11.27
C ARG A 152 -23.11 16.70 12.43
N LYS A 153 -21.84 17.09 12.34
CA LYS A 153 -21.12 17.79 13.39
C LYS A 153 -21.75 19.16 13.71
N HIS A 154 -22.25 19.84 12.68
CA HIS A 154 -22.82 21.20 12.81
C HIS A 154 -24.35 21.23 12.74
N GLY A 155 -25.02 20.09 12.67
CA GLY A 155 -26.49 20.00 12.60
C GLY A 155 -27.07 20.62 11.34
N ILE A 156 -26.33 20.55 10.21
CA ILE A 156 -26.71 21.16 8.94
C ILE A 156 -27.47 20.12 8.10
N SER A 157 -28.60 20.55 7.53
CA SER A 157 -29.46 19.73 6.70
C SER A 157 -29.49 20.19 5.25
N LEU A 158 -30.06 19.37 4.38
CA LEU A 158 -30.29 19.73 3.00
C LEU A 158 -31.18 20.98 2.92
N SER A 159 -30.86 21.91 2.04
CA SER A 159 -31.50 23.23 1.82
C SER A 159 -31.23 24.27 2.90
N ASP A 160 -30.47 23.98 3.94
CA ASP A 160 -30.02 25.01 4.87
C ASP A 160 -29.07 26.00 4.18
N GLU A 161 -28.97 27.21 4.76
CA GLU A 161 -28.04 28.24 4.31
C GLU A 161 -26.86 28.38 5.27
N ILE A 162 -25.66 28.30 4.76
CA ILE A 162 -24.42 28.44 5.54
C ILE A 162 -23.76 29.76 5.15
N PRO A 163 -23.47 30.65 6.13
CA PRO A 163 -22.69 31.85 5.85
C PRO A 163 -21.21 31.49 5.69
N ILE A 164 -20.61 31.90 4.59
CA ILE A 164 -19.16 31.79 4.33
C ILE A 164 -18.67 33.17 3.90
N SER A 165 -17.76 33.78 4.67
CA SER A 165 -17.25 35.15 4.42
C SER A 165 -18.36 36.20 4.17
N GLY A 166 -19.49 36.06 4.87
CA GLY A 166 -20.61 37.01 4.76
C GLY A 166 -21.61 36.71 3.64
N VAL A 167 -21.31 35.77 2.74
CA VAL A 167 -22.24 35.33 1.69
C VAL A 167 -22.98 34.05 2.17
N ARG A 168 -24.27 33.98 1.91
CA ARG A 168 -25.08 32.81 2.25
C ARG A 168 -25.06 31.81 1.12
N HIS A 169 -24.66 30.59 1.42
CA HIS A 169 -24.60 29.49 0.47
C HIS A 169 -25.64 28.43 0.83
N LYS A 170 -26.41 27.98 -0.17
CA LYS A 170 -27.45 26.97 0.00
C LYS A 170 -26.90 25.57 -0.17
N VAL A 171 -27.14 24.70 0.80
CA VAL A 171 -26.75 23.28 0.73
C VAL A 171 -27.66 22.51 -0.21
N LYS A 172 -27.12 22.05 -1.35
CA LYS A 172 -27.84 21.31 -2.38
C LYS A 172 -27.58 19.80 -2.33
N GLY A 173 -26.46 19.40 -1.75
CA GLY A 173 -26.12 17.99 -1.62
C GLY A 173 -25.26 17.70 -0.42
N ILE A 174 -25.35 16.48 0.05
CA ILE A 174 -24.50 15.92 1.12
C ILE A 174 -23.75 14.73 0.54
N LEU A 175 -22.43 14.72 0.72
CA LEU A 175 -21.51 13.70 0.22
C LEU A 175 -21.20 12.68 1.31
N LYS A 176 -20.92 11.44 0.90
CA LYS A 176 -20.46 10.39 1.81
C LYS A 176 -19.10 10.76 2.40
N THR A 177 -18.89 10.55 3.68
CA THR A 177 -17.61 10.78 4.37
C THR A 177 -16.47 9.97 3.74
N ASN A 178 -16.67 8.67 3.54
CA ASN A 178 -15.68 7.77 2.96
C ASN A 178 -15.88 7.68 1.44
N MET A 179 -15.54 8.75 0.74
CA MET A 179 -15.61 8.76 -0.72
C MET A 179 -14.50 7.95 -1.34
N THR A 180 -14.87 7.00 -2.20
CA THR A 180 -13.88 6.33 -3.04
C THR A 180 -13.30 7.34 -4.03
N GLY A 181 -11.99 7.51 -3.97
CA GLY A 181 -11.29 8.42 -4.88
C GLY A 181 -11.33 9.89 -4.48
N ASN A 182 -11.57 10.21 -3.22
CA ASN A 182 -11.43 11.57 -2.72
C ASN A 182 -9.96 11.99 -2.65
N ILE A 183 -9.48 12.68 -3.66
CA ILE A 183 -8.09 13.14 -3.77
C ILE A 183 -7.84 14.35 -2.89
N ILE A 184 -8.81 15.24 -2.77
CA ILE A 184 -8.69 16.50 -2.06
C ILE A 184 -9.92 16.65 -1.18
N PRO A 185 -9.88 16.08 0.02
CA PRO A 185 -11.00 16.15 0.95
C PRO A 185 -11.19 17.59 1.44
N ALA A 186 -12.41 18.05 1.34
CA ALA A 186 -12.84 19.34 1.87
C ALA A 186 -14.19 19.18 2.59
N ASP A 187 -14.48 20.05 3.56
CA ASP A 187 -15.77 20.06 4.25
C ASP A 187 -16.88 20.54 3.32
N ILE A 188 -16.53 21.48 2.44
CA ILE A 188 -17.44 22.21 1.56
C ILE A 188 -16.89 22.21 0.15
N TYR A 189 -17.74 21.91 -0.82
CA TYR A 189 -17.45 22.04 -2.26
C TYR A 189 -18.35 23.09 -2.87
N MET A 190 -17.76 24.01 -3.62
CA MET A 190 -18.45 25.17 -4.20
C MET A 190 -17.94 25.48 -5.60
N ASN A 191 -18.55 26.44 -6.27
CA ASN A 191 -18.05 26.96 -7.55
C ASN A 191 -16.68 27.64 -7.35
N LEU A 192 -15.78 27.42 -8.30
CA LEU A 192 -14.46 28.05 -8.31
C LEU A 192 -14.54 29.59 -8.24
N THR A 193 -15.47 30.20 -8.96
CA THR A 193 -15.69 31.65 -8.94
C THR A 193 -16.03 32.13 -7.53
N SER A 194 -16.97 31.47 -6.85
CA SER A 194 -17.33 31.82 -5.46
C SER A 194 -16.15 31.65 -4.50
N ALA A 195 -15.34 30.60 -4.67
CA ALA A 195 -14.13 30.42 -3.86
C ALA A 195 -13.10 31.53 -4.08
N VAL A 196 -12.91 31.97 -5.33
CA VAL A 196 -12.03 33.12 -5.68
C VAL A 196 -12.55 34.39 -5.05
N GLU A 197 -13.85 34.65 -5.10
CA GLU A 197 -14.47 35.83 -4.47
C GLU A 197 -14.30 35.82 -2.94
N ILE A 198 -14.53 34.65 -2.31
CA ILE A 198 -14.29 34.50 -0.87
C ILE A 198 -12.84 34.80 -0.51
N ALA A 199 -11.90 34.24 -1.27
CA ALA A 199 -10.48 34.50 -1.06
C ALA A 199 -10.11 35.99 -1.28
N GLY A 200 -10.69 36.60 -2.31
CA GLY A 200 -10.46 38.02 -2.65
C GLY A 200 -11.08 39.00 -1.67
N ASN A 201 -12.17 38.64 -1.00
CA ASN A 201 -12.85 39.50 -0.04
C ASN A 201 -12.34 39.38 1.40
N SER A 202 -11.54 38.34 1.70
CA SER A 202 -10.96 38.14 3.02
C SER A 202 -9.54 38.66 3.11
N GLU A 203 -9.34 39.73 3.88
CA GLU A 203 -8.00 40.29 4.15
C GLU A 203 -7.06 39.27 4.82
N GLU A 204 -7.61 38.34 5.60
CA GLU A 204 -6.85 37.27 6.25
C GLU A 204 -6.39 36.25 5.23
N MET A 205 -7.26 35.83 4.31
CA MET A 205 -6.90 34.91 3.24
C MET A 205 -5.92 35.52 2.25
N LYS A 206 -6.07 36.78 1.89
CA LYS A 206 -5.09 37.49 1.05
C LYS A 206 -3.69 37.44 1.66
N LYS A 207 -3.58 37.63 2.98
CA LYS A 207 -2.29 37.57 3.69
C LYS A 207 -1.71 36.16 3.71
N VAL A 208 -2.56 35.14 3.89
CA VAL A 208 -2.13 33.72 3.96
C VAL A 208 -1.74 33.17 2.59
N TYR A 209 -2.61 33.37 1.62
CA TYR A 209 -2.45 32.70 0.30
C TYR A 209 -1.75 33.55 -0.73
N GLN A 210 -1.52 34.85 -0.45
CA GLN A 210 -0.87 35.78 -1.39
C GLN A 210 -1.48 35.79 -2.81
N PHE A 211 -2.81 35.64 -2.88
CA PHE A 211 -3.50 35.55 -4.15
C PHE A 211 -3.43 36.83 -4.97
N PRO A 212 -3.15 36.71 -6.27
CA PRO A 212 -3.26 37.84 -7.19
C PRO A 212 -4.72 38.21 -7.45
N ASP A 213 -4.95 39.38 -7.99
CA ASP A 213 -6.27 39.72 -8.52
C ASP A 213 -6.58 38.84 -9.75
N GLY A 214 -7.82 38.37 -9.84
CA GLY A 214 -8.32 37.59 -10.98
C GLY A 214 -8.49 36.09 -10.70
N ASN A 215 -8.65 35.31 -11.75
CA ASN A 215 -8.89 33.85 -11.67
C ASN A 215 -7.59 33.11 -11.43
N PHE A 216 -7.56 32.34 -10.37
CA PHE A 216 -6.43 31.48 -9.99
C PHE A 216 -6.93 30.18 -9.35
N SER A 217 -6.05 29.24 -9.26
CA SER A 217 -6.23 27.96 -8.56
C SER A 217 -4.99 27.66 -7.73
N ASN A 218 -5.00 26.67 -6.88
CA ASN A 218 -3.80 26.19 -6.17
C ASN A 218 -3.61 24.68 -6.28
N VAL A 219 -4.50 24.01 -6.97
CA VAL A 219 -4.40 22.59 -7.28
C VAL A 219 -4.92 22.32 -8.68
N ILE A 220 -4.19 21.50 -9.44
CA ILE A 220 -4.61 21.04 -10.75
C ILE A 220 -4.51 19.54 -10.78
N LEU A 221 -5.57 18.88 -11.22
CA LEU A 221 -5.61 17.46 -11.49
C LEU A 221 -5.32 17.21 -12.96
N LEU A 222 -4.42 16.29 -13.25
CA LEU A 222 -4.09 15.89 -14.62
C LEU A 222 -4.39 14.41 -14.83
N ARG A 223 -5.22 14.16 -15.83
CA ARG A 223 -5.37 12.84 -16.47
C ARG A 223 -4.38 12.79 -17.63
N THR A 224 -3.46 11.85 -17.59
CA THR A 224 -2.32 11.84 -18.52
C THR A 224 -2.20 10.51 -19.24
N ASP A 225 -1.75 10.52 -20.48
CA ASP A 225 -1.48 9.31 -21.27
C ASP A 225 -0.54 8.36 -20.49
N PRO A 226 -0.98 7.13 -20.18
CA PRO A 226 -0.15 6.13 -19.51
C PRO A 226 1.01 5.63 -20.38
N LEU A 227 0.90 5.75 -21.70
CA LEU A 227 1.91 5.29 -22.66
C LEU A 227 3.00 6.31 -22.94
N TRP A 228 2.89 7.52 -22.40
CA TRP A 228 3.88 8.57 -22.57
C TRP A 228 5.25 8.16 -22.04
N LYS A 229 6.25 8.19 -22.92
CA LYS A 229 7.64 7.76 -22.61
C LYS A 229 8.52 8.87 -22.02
N GLY A 230 8.12 10.13 -22.16
CA GLY A 230 8.83 11.29 -21.62
C GLY A 230 8.70 11.45 -20.12
N SER A 231 9.50 12.36 -19.54
CA SER A 231 9.35 12.73 -18.13
C SER A 231 8.29 13.81 -17.97
N LYS A 232 7.07 13.42 -17.61
CA LYS A 232 5.94 14.32 -17.37
C LYS A 232 6.31 15.45 -16.38
N GLU A 233 7.03 15.11 -15.31
CA GLU A 233 7.47 16.07 -14.29
C GLU A 233 8.42 17.13 -14.86
N LYS A 234 9.37 16.72 -15.72
CA LYS A 234 10.30 17.66 -16.34
C LYS A 234 9.57 18.63 -17.25
N GLU A 235 8.61 18.18 -18.03
CA GLU A 235 7.84 19.01 -18.93
C GLU A 235 6.93 19.98 -18.17
N ILE A 236 6.28 19.54 -17.10
CA ILE A 236 5.52 20.43 -16.21
C ILE A 236 6.43 21.51 -15.63
N LYS A 237 7.62 21.19 -15.18
CA LYS A 237 8.60 22.13 -14.63
C LYS A 237 9.18 23.11 -15.68
N THR A 238 9.00 22.87 -16.97
CA THR A 238 9.34 23.87 -18.01
C THR A 238 8.38 25.04 -18.02
N ILE A 239 7.13 24.83 -17.61
CA ILE A 239 6.11 25.88 -17.52
C ILE A 239 6.38 26.77 -16.30
N GLY A 240 6.76 26.18 -15.17
CA GLY A 240 7.15 26.89 -13.97
C GLY A 240 8.04 26.03 -13.07
N LYS A 241 9.19 26.56 -12.67
CA LYS A 241 10.15 25.84 -11.82
C LYS A 241 9.61 25.52 -10.42
N ASP A 242 8.62 26.29 -9.98
CA ASP A 242 8.04 26.20 -8.65
C ASP A 242 6.92 25.15 -8.56
N PHE A 243 6.61 24.46 -9.65
CA PHE A 243 5.62 23.39 -9.63
C PHE A 243 6.11 22.17 -8.88
N ILE A 244 5.26 21.69 -7.98
CA ILE A 244 5.37 20.39 -7.30
C ILE A 244 4.40 19.43 -7.98
N VAL A 245 4.90 18.28 -8.41
CA VAL A 245 4.11 17.28 -9.11
C VAL A 245 4.04 16.04 -8.25
N PHE A 246 2.87 15.73 -7.74
CA PHE A 246 2.57 14.47 -7.08
C PHE A 246 2.04 13.51 -8.13
N SER A 247 2.78 12.46 -8.41
CA SER A 247 2.38 11.40 -9.32
C SER A 247 2.46 10.04 -8.65
N GLU A 248 1.76 9.06 -9.20
CA GLU A 248 1.86 7.68 -8.77
C GLU A 248 3.34 7.24 -8.68
N LYS A 249 4.12 7.61 -9.69
CA LYS A 249 5.55 7.24 -9.76
C LYS A 249 6.39 7.93 -8.67
N THR A 250 6.14 9.20 -8.40
CA THR A 250 6.85 9.97 -7.36
C THR A 250 6.53 9.40 -5.99
N PHE A 251 5.27 9.17 -5.71
CA PHE A 251 4.79 8.64 -4.44
C PHE A 251 5.27 7.20 -4.21
N THR A 252 5.17 6.35 -5.25
CA THR A 252 5.71 4.98 -5.20
C THR A 252 7.22 4.99 -4.96
N GLY A 253 7.94 5.94 -5.55
CA GLY A 253 9.38 6.11 -5.38
C GLY A 253 9.77 6.49 -3.95
N GLU A 254 9.06 7.39 -3.30
CA GLU A 254 9.30 7.78 -1.90
C GLU A 254 8.98 6.64 -0.93
N ILE A 255 7.83 5.99 -1.08
CA ILE A 255 7.47 4.81 -0.30
C ILE A 255 8.49 3.68 -0.54
N ALA A 256 8.87 3.43 -1.78
CA ALA A 256 9.87 2.42 -2.11
C ALA A 256 11.23 2.72 -1.47
N LYS A 257 11.63 3.99 -1.36
CA LYS A 257 12.86 4.40 -0.69
C LYS A 257 12.81 4.13 0.82
N GLN A 258 11.73 4.48 1.50
CA GLN A 258 11.53 4.18 2.91
C GLN A 258 11.45 2.67 3.16
N LEU A 259 10.71 1.96 2.31
CA LEU A 259 10.57 0.51 2.39
C LEU A 259 11.84 -0.23 1.97
N SER A 260 12.73 0.36 1.17
CA SER A 260 14.02 -0.26 0.83
C SER A 260 14.90 -0.47 2.05
N LEU A 261 14.86 0.42 3.03
CA LEU A 261 15.54 0.27 4.32
C LEU A 261 14.92 -0.87 5.13
N ILE A 262 13.59 -0.91 5.22
CA ILE A 262 12.85 -1.98 5.93
C ILE A 262 13.00 -3.31 5.20
N SER A 263 12.95 -3.32 3.87
CA SER A 263 13.14 -4.53 3.06
C SER A 263 14.59 -5.02 3.08
N GLY A 264 15.58 -4.14 3.23
CA GLY A 264 16.97 -4.50 3.45
C GLY A 264 17.15 -5.27 4.76
N ALA A 265 16.64 -4.74 5.87
CA ALA A 265 16.62 -5.42 7.15
C ALA A 265 15.83 -6.73 7.10
N GLY A 266 14.65 -6.71 6.48
CA GLY A 266 13.82 -7.89 6.27
C GLY A 266 14.55 -9.00 5.49
N ARG A 267 15.21 -8.68 4.38
CA ARG A 267 16.03 -9.63 3.62
C ARG A 267 17.13 -10.26 4.45
N THR A 268 17.81 -9.47 5.28
CA THR A 268 18.86 -9.96 6.17
C THR A 268 18.28 -10.92 7.21
N ILE A 269 17.16 -10.57 7.84
CA ILE A 269 16.47 -11.43 8.80
C ILE A 269 16.02 -12.73 8.15
N PHE A 270 15.44 -12.68 6.96
CA PHE A 270 15.02 -13.86 6.22
C PHE A 270 16.20 -14.75 5.80
N ALA A 271 17.32 -14.15 5.40
CA ALA A 271 18.53 -14.89 5.08
C ALA A 271 19.08 -15.63 6.32
N VAL A 272 19.17 -14.93 7.46
CA VAL A 272 19.61 -15.53 8.73
C VAL A 272 18.67 -16.64 9.16
N MET A 273 17.36 -16.42 9.14
CA MET A 273 16.36 -17.46 9.45
C MET A 273 16.47 -18.65 8.49
N GLY A 274 16.74 -18.40 7.20
CA GLY A 274 16.97 -19.45 6.20
C GLY A 274 18.20 -20.30 6.53
N ILE A 275 19.30 -19.68 6.91
CA ILE A 275 20.51 -20.39 7.34
C ILE A 275 20.24 -21.23 8.58
N VAL A 276 19.56 -20.67 9.57
CA VAL A 276 19.19 -21.39 10.81
C VAL A 276 18.31 -22.60 10.48
N LEU A 277 17.30 -22.43 9.60
CA LEU A 277 16.43 -23.53 9.20
C LEU A 277 17.17 -24.63 8.46
N VAL A 278 18.02 -24.28 7.48
CA VAL A 278 18.86 -25.24 6.74
C VAL A 278 19.79 -25.99 7.70
N THR A 279 20.41 -25.26 8.64
CA THR A 279 21.28 -25.87 9.66
C THR A 279 20.51 -26.82 10.56
N ALA A 280 19.34 -26.42 11.06
CA ALA A 280 18.48 -27.25 11.89
C ALA A 280 18.03 -28.52 11.13
N PHE A 281 17.67 -28.37 9.86
CA PHE A 281 17.32 -29.50 9.01
C PHE A 281 18.50 -30.46 8.79
N CYS A 282 19.69 -29.92 8.48
CA CYS A 282 20.91 -30.73 8.36
C CYS A 282 21.20 -31.51 9.64
N LEU A 283 21.16 -30.85 10.79
CA LEU A 283 21.38 -31.49 12.09
C LEU A 283 20.36 -32.57 12.37
N MET A 284 19.11 -32.34 12.00
CA MET A 284 18.04 -33.33 12.16
C MET A 284 18.24 -34.55 11.26
N VAL A 285 18.61 -34.35 9.98
CA VAL A 285 18.89 -35.49 9.08
C VAL A 285 20.09 -36.27 9.59
N ILE A 286 21.16 -35.59 10.01
CA ILE A 286 22.34 -36.24 10.61
C ILE A 286 21.97 -37.04 11.87
N SER A 287 21.20 -36.40 12.76
CA SER A 287 20.71 -37.07 13.99
C SER A 287 19.81 -38.26 13.68
N GLY A 288 18.92 -38.09 12.68
CA GLY A 288 18.03 -39.17 12.21
C GLY A 288 18.81 -40.39 11.66
N VAL A 289 19.88 -40.13 10.91
CA VAL A 289 20.79 -41.16 10.42
C VAL A 289 21.54 -41.83 11.57
N LYS A 290 22.14 -41.02 12.48
CA LYS A 290 22.87 -41.59 13.65
C LYS A 290 21.98 -42.44 14.56
N SER A 291 20.78 -41.96 14.86
CA SER A 291 19.84 -42.72 15.71
C SER A 291 19.39 -44.05 15.12
N ARG A 292 19.56 -44.19 13.80
CA ARG A 292 19.19 -45.41 13.05
C ARG A 292 20.40 -46.20 12.54
N GLU A 293 21.58 -45.92 12.98
CA GLU A 293 22.80 -46.64 12.55
C GLU A 293 22.68 -48.15 12.79
N LYS A 294 22.14 -48.53 13.95
CA LYS A 294 21.89 -49.95 14.27
C LYS A 294 20.86 -50.60 13.31
N GLU A 295 19.81 -49.89 12.99
CA GLU A 295 18.78 -50.35 12.04
C GLU A 295 19.34 -50.45 10.62
N ILE A 296 20.17 -49.51 10.19
CA ILE A 296 20.84 -49.50 8.90
C ILE A 296 21.83 -50.66 8.82
N ALA A 297 22.57 -50.93 9.87
CA ALA A 297 23.49 -52.04 9.96
C ALA A 297 22.71 -53.39 9.87
N LEU A 298 21.60 -53.52 10.57
CA LEU A 298 20.74 -54.69 10.53
C LEU A 298 20.10 -54.90 9.14
N LEU A 299 19.62 -53.89 8.48
CA LEU A 299 19.12 -53.95 7.11
C LEU A 299 20.21 -54.41 6.13
N ARG A 300 21.47 -53.94 6.34
CA ARG A 300 22.61 -54.38 5.52
C ARG A 300 22.96 -55.86 5.78
N MET A 301 22.90 -56.31 7.02
CA MET A 301 23.09 -57.74 7.34
C MET A 301 21.98 -58.63 6.74
N LEU A 302 20.77 -58.11 6.58
CA LEU A 302 19.64 -58.75 5.91
C LEU A 302 19.76 -58.71 4.37
N GLY A 303 20.87 -58.23 3.83
CA GLY A 303 21.14 -58.21 2.39
C GLY A 303 20.62 -56.99 1.63
N TRP A 304 20.13 -55.94 2.31
CA TRP A 304 19.69 -54.75 1.63
C TRP A 304 20.85 -53.97 1.03
N ARG A 305 20.70 -53.56 -0.24
CA ARG A 305 21.72 -52.72 -0.91
C ARG A 305 21.67 -51.32 -0.36
N ILE A 306 22.84 -50.70 -0.23
CA ILE A 306 22.97 -49.27 0.21
C ILE A 306 22.07 -48.34 -0.62
N LYS A 307 21.91 -48.61 -1.92
CA LYS A 307 21.04 -47.86 -2.81
C LYS A 307 19.57 -47.88 -2.36
N ASP A 308 19.10 -49.02 -1.88
CA ASP A 308 17.70 -49.17 -1.46
C ASP A 308 17.44 -48.48 -0.14
N ILE A 309 18.38 -48.57 0.79
CA ILE A 309 18.35 -47.84 2.06
C ILE A 309 18.36 -46.32 1.80
N LYS A 310 19.27 -45.82 0.95
CA LYS A 310 19.33 -44.42 0.55
C LYS A 310 18.03 -43.94 -0.09
N ARG A 311 17.47 -44.72 -1.02
CA ARG A 311 16.21 -44.37 -1.70
C ARG A 311 15.06 -44.28 -0.69
N HIS A 312 15.02 -45.13 0.32
CA HIS A 312 14.02 -45.12 1.37
C HIS A 312 14.07 -43.81 2.19
N PHE A 313 15.25 -43.44 2.69
CA PHE A 313 15.42 -42.21 3.48
C PHE A 313 15.16 -40.93 2.66
N ILE A 314 15.60 -40.89 1.40
CA ILE A 314 15.29 -39.78 0.51
C ILE A 314 13.78 -39.65 0.28
N SER A 315 13.09 -40.77 0.06
CA SER A 315 11.62 -40.79 -0.12
C SER A 315 10.89 -40.30 1.14
N GLU A 316 11.35 -40.71 2.32
CA GLU A 316 10.83 -40.25 3.61
C GLU A 316 10.99 -38.74 3.78
N SER A 317 12.21 -38.21 3.56
CA SER A 317 12.50 -36.77 3.65
C SER A 317 11.71 -35.98 2.62
N PHE A 318 11.56 -36.49 1.40
CA PHE A 318 10.77 -35.87 0.34
C PHE A 318 9.29 -35.76 0.74
N MET A 319 8.72 -36.83 1.32
CA MET A 319 7.32 -36.82 1.76
C MET A 319 7.08 -35.80 2.88
N LEU A 320 7.98 -35.74 3.88
CA LEU A 320 7.89 -34.76 4.96
C LEU A 320 8.00 -33.33 4.45
N LEU A 321 8.94 -33.10 3.53
CA LEU A 321 9.11 -31.79 2.92
C LEU A 321 7.88 -31.39 2.10
N SER A 322 7.37 -32.29 1.26
CA SER A 322 6.17 -32.02 0.45
C SER A 322 4.97 -31.68 1.33
N LEU A 323 4.80 -32.40 2.44
CA LEU A 323 3.75 -32.10 3.42
C LEU A 323 3.96 -30.74 4.07
N SER A 324 5.21 -30.41 4.46
CA SER A 324 5.55 -29.10 5.04
C SER A 324 5.25 -27.94 4.06
N MET A 325 5.58 -28.13 2.78
CA MET A 325 5.32 -27.12 1.76
C MET A 325 3.84 -26.95 1.48
N ALA A 326 3.08 -28.05 1.39
CA ALA A 326 1.63 -27.99 1.23
C ALA A 326 0.97 -27.24 2.40
N THR A 327 1.35 -27.60 3.63
CA THR A 327 0.87 -26.91 4.83
C THR A 327 1.30 -25.44 4.85
N GLY A 328 2.54 -25.13 4.48
CA GLY A 328 3.07 -23.78 4.41
C GLY A 328 2.35 -22.90 3.36
N ASN A 329 2.02 -23.46 2.21
CA ASN A 329 1.21 -22.77 1.21
C ASN A 329 -0.20 -22.44 1.73
N ILE A 330 -0.84 -23.39 2.42
CA ILE A 330 -2.17 -23.18 3.04
C ILE A 330 -2.09 -22.06 4.10
N LEU A 331 -1.06 -22.10 4.96
CA LEU A 331 -0.85 -21.07 5.99
C LEU A 331 -0.58 -19.71 5.38
N ALA A 332 0.25 -19.63 4.33
CA ALA A 332 0.51 -18.39 3.60
C ALA A 332 -0.78 -17.82 3.00
N PHE A 333 -1.55 -18.66 2.33
CA PHE A 333 -2.83 -18.26 1.75
C PHE A 333 -3.80 -17.72 2.81
N ALA A 334 -3.94 -18.43 3.93
CA ALA A 334 -4.80 -18.01 5.03
C ALA A 334 -4.34 -16.67 5.64
N ALA A 335 -3.04 -16.52 5.91
CA ALA A 335 -2.46 -15.29 6.45
C ALA A 335 -2.67 -14.08 5.51
N LEU A 336 -2.40 -14.25 4.21
CA LEU A 336 -2.60 -13.22 3.20
C LEU A 336 -4.08 -12.87 3.02
N LYS A 337 -4.98 -13.86 3.11
CA LYS A 337 -6.42 -13.62 3.07
C LYS A 337 -6.90 -12.82 4.27
N ILE A 338 -6.43 -13.13 5.47
CA ILE A 338 -6.73 -12.35 6.68
C ILE A 338 -6.21 -10.91 6.53
N LEU A 339 -5.00 -10.77 5.99
CA LEU A 339 -4.39 -9.45 5.78
C LEU A 339 -5.16 -8.62 4.73
N SER A 340 -5.66 -9.24 3.66
CA SER A 340 -6.46 -8.55 2.64
C SER A 340 -7.82 -8.05 3.14
N LEU A 341 -8.26 -8.50 4.31
CA LEU A 341 -9.47 -8.00 4.97
C LEU A 341 -9.18 -6.78 5.85
N ARG A 342 -7.90 -6.47 6.11
CA ARG A 342 -7.50 -5.30 6.88
C ARG A 342 -7.48 -4.07 6.01
N THR A 343 -8.02 -2.98 6.55
CA THR A 343 -7.92 -1.66 5.94
C THR A 343 -6.62 -1.00 6.39
N VAL A 344 -5.95 -0.37 5.43
CA VAL A 344 -4.81 0.52 5.68
C VAL A 344 -5.25 1.92 5.36
N SER A 345 -5.02 2.83 6.30
CA SER A 345 -5.18 4.25 6.09
C SER A 345 -3.85 4.84 5.60
N MET A 346 -3.89 5.56 4.50
CA MET A 346 -2.74 6.25 3.94
C MET A 346 -3.03 7.74 3.91
N GLU A 347 -2.09 8.54 4.41
CA GLU A 347 -2.15 9.97 4.26
C GLU A 347 -1.94 10.36 2.78
N LEU A 348 -2.70 11.35 2.33
CA LEU A 348 -2.53 11.88 0.99
C LEU A 348 -1.24 12.70 0.93
N PRO A 349 -0.43 12.53 -0.12
CA PRO A 349 0.88 13.18 -0.20
C PRO A 349 0.80 14.67 -0.60
N TRP A 350 -0.41 15.18 -0.89
CA TRP A 350 -0.57 16.57 -1.29
C TRP A 350 -0.35 17.49 -0.11
N ASP A 351 0.39 18.55 -0.34
CA ASP A 351 0.74 19.51 0.70
C ASP A 351 -0.48 20.24 1.27
N ILE A 352 -1.47 20.59 0.43
CA ILE A 352 -2.72 21.20 0.87
C ILE A 352 -3.57 20.30 1.76
N SER A 353 -3.27 19.01 1.81
CA SER A 353 -3.93 18.06 2.71
C SER A 353 -3.35 18.09 4.13
N ALA A 354 -2.26 18.81 4.36
CA ALA A 354 -1.66 18.93 5.68
C ALA A 354 -2.64 19.53 6.69
N LYS A 355 -2.71 18.94 7.87
CA LYS A 355 -3.55 19.46 8.97
C LYS A 355 -2.85 20.66 9.59
N PRO A 356 -3.57 21.79 9.83
CA PRO A 356 -3.03 22.84 10.68
C PRO A 356 -2.73 22.32 12.08
N HIS A 357 -1.50 22.48 12.55
CA HIS A 357 -1.03 21.94 13.84
C HIS A 357 -1.74 22.55 15.07
N PHE A 358 -2.35 23.70 14.90
CA PHE A 358 -3.06 24.41 15.97
C PHE A 358 -4.54 24.01 16.09
N LEU A 359 -5.04 23.12 15.23
CA LEU A 359 -6.39 22.61 15.32
C LEU A 359 -6.43 21.38 16.24
N PRO A 360 -7.40 21.28 17.13
CA PRO A 360 -7.68 20.03 17.83
C PRO A 360 -7.95 18.89 16.83
N GLU A 361 -7.51 17.68 17.15
CA GLU A 361 -7.73 16.51 16.28
C GLU A 361 -9.20 16.29 15.93
N GLU A 362 -10.11 16.60 16.84
CA GLU A 362 -11.56 16.54 16.65
C GLU A 362 -12.09 17.44 15.53
N ASN A 363 -11.37 18.50 15.20
CA ASN A 363 -11.74 19.49 14.17
C ASN A 363 -11.01 19.26 12.84
N SER A 364 -10.18 18.23 12.75
CA SER A 364 -9.42 17.94 11.54
C SER A 364 -10.21 17.00 10.62
N ILE A 365 -10.24 17.30 9.34
CA ILE A 365 -10.72 16.35 8.33
C ILE A 365 -9.75 15.16 8.34
N GLU A 366 -10.26 13.94 8.44
CA GLU A 366 -9.44 12.75 8.19
C GLU A 366 -9.03 12.74 6.71
N ARG A 367 -7.77 13.05 6.45
CA ARG A 367 -7.19 13.13 5.10
C ARG A 367 -6.49 11.84 4.74
N VAL A 368 -7.11 10.74 5.11
CA VAL A 368 -6.60 9.40 4.87
C VAL A 368 -7.48 8.68 3.87
N VAL A 369 -6.86 8.06 2.88
CA VAL A 369 -7.54 7.11 2.02
C VAL A 369 -7.52 5.76 2.72
N GLN A 370 -8.69 5.27 3.08
CA GLN A 370 -8.84 3.91 3.59
C GLN A 370 -9.00 2.94 2.41
N SER A 371 -8.13 1.96 2.35
CA SER A 371 -8.23 0.91 1.35
C SER A 371 -7.84 -0.44 1.92
N THR A 372 -8.41 -1.50 1.37
CA THR A 372 -7.99 -2.86 1.70
C THR A 372 -6.66 -3.16 1.02
N ILE A 373 -5.79 -3.92 1.70
CA ILE A 373 -4.50 -4.30 1.13
C ILE A 373 -4.74 -5.17 -0.12
N PRO A 374 -4.32 -4.73 -1.32
CA PRO A 374 -4.42 -5.56 -2.51
C PRO A 374 -3.40 -6.69 -2.41
N VAL A 375 -3.87 -7.88 -2.18
CA VAL A 375 -3.02 -9.08 -2.16
C VAL A 375 -3.24 -9.87 -3.43
N HIS A 376 -2.24 -9.86 -4.30
CA HIS A 376 -2.25 -10.67 -5.51
C HIS A 376 -1.49 -11.98 -5.28
N TYR A 377 -2.21 -13.08 -5.35
CA TYR A 377 -1.60 -14.41 -5.28
C TYR A 377 -0.86 -14.73 -6.57
N ASP A 378 0.45 -14.59 -6.54
CA ASP A 378 1.30 -14.98 -7.66
C ASP A 378 1.60 -16.49 -7.57
N TYR A 379 0.70 -17.29 -8.15
CA TYR A 379 0.82 -18.75 -8.17
C TYR A 379 2.13 -19.24 -8.79
N MET A 380 2.69 -18.49 -9.73
CA MET A 380 3.97 -18.83 -10.36
C MET A 380 5.13 -18.67 -9.39
N THR A 381 5.15 -17.59 -8.61
CA THR A 381 6.13 -17.39 -7.53
C THR A 381 6.01 -18.48 -6.47
N PHE A 382 4.78 -18.85 -6.09
CA PHE A 382 4.55 -19.96 -5.16
C PHE A 382 5.11 -21.27 -5.70
N ALA A 383 4.86 -21.60 -6.95
CA ALA A 383 5.37 -22.81 -7.58
C ALA A 383 6.91 -22.81 -7.68
N LEU A 384 7.51 -21.73 -8.17
CA LEU A 384 8.96 -21.61 -8.35
C LEU A 384 9.70 -21.72 -7.01
N LEU A 385 9.23 -21.03 -5.97
CA LEU A 385 9.80 -21.13 -4.62
C LEU A 385 9.68 -22.53 -4.07
N SER A 386 8.52 -23.17 -4.27
CA SER A 386 8.30 -24.55 -3.84
C SER A 386 9.28 -25.51 -4.51
N ILE A 387 9.46 -25.39 -5.82
CA ILE A 387 10.39 -26.22 -6.58
C ILE A 387 11.84 -25.96 -6.15
N ALA A 388 12.25 -24.68 -6.01
CA ALA A 388 13.60 -24.33 -5.59
C ALA A 388 13.93 -24.88 -4.20
N PHE A 389 13.00 -24.78 -3.26
CA PHE A 389 13.15 -25.30 -1.91
C PHE A 389 13.26 -26.81 -1.90
N LEU A 390 12.43 -27.49 -2.70
CA LEU A 390 12.45 -28.94 -2.85
C LEU A 390 13.77 -29.43 -3.43
N LEU A 391 14.29 -28.76 -4.46
CA LEU A 391 15.58 -29.09 -5.07
C LEU A 391 16.75 -28.90 -4.08
N LEU A 392 16.73 -27.79 -3.33
CA LEU A 392 17.75 -27.53 -2.30
C LEU A 392 17.77 -28.63 -1.26
N PHE A 393 16.60 -29.06 -0.75
CA PHE A 393 16.51 -30.11 0.23
C PHE A 393 16.89 -31.48 -0.31
N LEU A 394 16.57 -31.79 -1.55
CA LEU A 394 17.03 -33.03 -2.21
C LEU A 394 18.57 -33.04 -2.32
N ALA A 395 19.17 -31.91 -2.68
CA ALA A 395 20.62 -31.79 -2.76
C ALA A 395 21.29 -32.00 -1.38
N ILE A 396 20.75 -31.37 -0.32
CA ILE A 396 21.23 -31.54 1.06
C ILE A 396 21.12 -33.02 1.49
N ASN A 397 19.97 -33.63 1.28
CA ASN A 397 19.79 -35.06 1.60
C ASN A 397 20.79 -35.95 0.84
N TYR A 398 20.95 -35.68 -0.47
CA TYR A 398 21.90 -36.44 -1.28
C TYR A 398 23.32 -36.32 -0.75
N ALA A 399 23.77 -35.15 -0.37
CA ALA A 399 25.10 -34.89 0.18
C ALA A 399 25.30 -35.56 1.55
N LEU A 400 24.31 -35.49 2.43
CA LEU A 400 24.38 -36.09 3.76
C LEU A 400 24.40 -37.63 3.69
N PHE A 401 23.61 -38.22 2.81
CA PHE A 401 23.58 -39.66 2.60
C PHE A 401 24.83 -40.24 1.90
N TYR A 402 25.68 -39.36 1.31
CA TYR A 402 26.98 -39.82 0.80
C TYR A 402 27.85 -40.40 1.94
N LYS A 403 27.75 -39.89 3.16
CA LYS A 403 28.45 -40.37 4.35
C LYS A 403 27.98 -41.77 4.81
N LEU A 404 26.75 -42.20 4.47
CA LEU A 404 26.25 -43.53 4.79
C LEU A 404 27.05 -44.67 4.14
N LYS A 405 27.80 -44.37 3.08
CA LYS A 405 28.66 -45.36 2.40
C LYS A 405 29.75 -45.93 3.31
N ASN A 406 30.12 -45.21 4.38
CA ASN A 406 31.21 -45.55 5.28
C ASN A 406 30.76 -46.28 6.55
N ILE A 407 29.46 -46.61 6.73
CA ILE A 407 28.99 -47.39 7.89
C ILE A 407 29.38 -48.85 7.69
N LYS A 408 30.25 -49.36 8.53
CA LYS A 408 30.69 -50.73 8.52
C LYS A 408 29.72 -51.60 9.34
N PRO A 409 29.09 -52.66 8.75
CA PRO A 409 28.08 -53.44 9.42
C PRO A 409 28.59 -54.16 10.67
N PHE A 410 29.88 -54.49 10.72
CA PHE A 410 30.48 -55.29 11.78
C PHE A 410 30.82 -54.52 13.07
N GLU A 411 30.83 -53.22 13.08
CA GLU A 411 31.15 -52.41 14.28
C GLU A 411 29.99 -52.33 15.28
N TYR A 412 28.76 -52.69 14.88
CA TYR A 412 27.56 -52.61 15.70
C TYR A 412 27.00 -53.98 16.15
N GLY A 413 27.69 -55.07 15.89
CA GLY A 413 27.30 -56.43 16.25
C GLY A 413 27.94 -56.94 17.55
N ARG A 414 28.54 -56.07 18.33
CA ARG A 414 29.06 -56.40 19.66
C ARG A 414 28.24 -55.78 20.78
#